data_3edccf9d1a4374d9f34e89d03e7ae043
#
_entry.id   3edccf9d1a4374d9f34e89d03e7ae043
#
_cell.length_a   1.000
_cell.length_b   1.000
_cell.length_c   1.000
_cell.angle_alpha   90.00
_cell.angle_beta   90.00
_cell.angle_gamma   90.00
#
_symmetry.space_group_name_H-M   'P 1'
#
loop_
_entity.id
_entity.type
_entity.pdbx_description
1 polymer ?
#
loop_
_entity_poly.entity_id
_entity_poly.type
_entity_poly.pdbx_seq_one_letter_code
_entity_poly.pdbx_strand_id
1 'polypeptide(L)'
;MQTGRGFDSHQLHNQMNSPIAKWWKPIKGVNQMSLSKVLCTLCPRYCKIGDGQRGFCFIRKNIDGTLYQEGYGKVIGLAVDPIEKKPLNHFLPSSTILSFGTAGCNLGCKFCQNWHMSKVKDDNKISQYVTPEQIVKVANDNGCKSIAYTYNEPIIFGEFIIEVSKLARQSGLKNVMVTNGYITKEAREEVFQYIDAANVDLKAFTETFYHNLTYSHLEDVLDTIKWLYNETDVWIELTNLIIPTHNDNRYEIIDMINWILENCSDKLPLHFTAFHPDFKMKDLPRTSRDTLNGARKVARNMGMKYVYTGNVSDSKSQTTYCPQCKSSMISRIWHSVIPFWKLTCDCGYKLEGVFK
;
A
#
# COMPACT_ATOMS: atom_id res chain seq x y z
N MET A 1 5.60 -14.97 -52.99
CA MET A 1 6.67 -14.56 -52.08
C MET A 1 6.04 -14.34 -50.71
N GLN A 2 6.23 -15.32 -49.79
CA GLN A 2 5.75 -15.24 -48.42
C GLN A 2 6.75 -14.45 -47.61
N THR A 3 6.37 -13.31 -47.08
CA THR A 3 7.14 -12.58 -46.09
C THR A 3 6.82 -13.13 -44.70
N GLY A 4 7.73 -13.92 -44.17
CA GLY A 4 7.68 -14.42 -42.79
C GLY A 4 7.67 -13.27 -41.78
N ARG A 5 6.70 -13.27 -40.88
CA ARG A 5 6.72 -12.43 -39.67
C ARG A 5 7.86 -12.94 -38.77
N GLY A 6 8.92 -12.15 -38.63
CA GLY A 6 9.97 -12.40 -37.68
C GLY A 6 9.39 -12.38 -36.26
N PHE A 7 9.45 -13.48 -35.55
CA PHE A 7 9.17 -13.54 -34.11
C PHE A 7 10.27 -12.79 -33.39
N ASP A 8 9.88 -11.78 -32.62
CA ASP A 8 10.78 -10.95 -31.84
C ASP A 8 11.35 -11.78 -30.66
N SER A 9 12.62 -12.17 -30.78
CA SER A 9 13.32 -12.98 -29.79
C SER A 9 13.38 -12.33 -28.39
N HIS A 10 13.24 -11.01 -28.29
CA HIS A 10 13.14 -10.29 -27.02
C HIS A 10 11.81 -10.54 -26.28
N GLN A 11 10.70 -10.72 -27.01
CA GLN A 11 9.42 -11.08 -26.37
C GLN A 11 9.43 -12.50 -25.81
N LEU A 12 10.08 -13.44 -26.46
CA LEU A 12 10.22 -14.82 -25.98
C LEU A 12 11.15 -14.92 -24.74
N HIS A 13 12.23 -14.12 -24.67
CA HIS A 13 13.14 -14.10 -23.50
C HIS A 13 12.47 -13.55 -22.23
N ASN A 14 11.61 -12.51 -22.36
CA ASN A 14 10.86 -11.96 -21.23
C ASN A 14 9.73 -12.89 -20.74
N GLN A 15 9.15 -13.73 -21.60
CA GLN A 15 8.14 -14.71 -21.21
C GLN A 15 8.72 -15.91 -20.46
N MET A 16 9.97 -16.30 -20.72
CA MET A 16 10.61 -17.45 -20.08
C MET A 16 11.03 -17.21 -18.61
N ASN A 17 11.03 -15.98 -18.12
CA ASN A 17 11.46 -15.64 -16.75
C ASN A 17 10.32 -15.24 -15.77
N SER A 18 9.06 -15.21 -16.22
CA SER A 18 7.94 -14.92 -15.33
C SER A 18 7.53 -16.17 -14.55
N PRO A 19 7.55 -16.17 -13.21
CA PRO A 19 7.16 -17.34 -12.44
C PRO A 19 5.66 -17.60 -12.57
N ILE A 20 5.26 -18.86 -12.34
CA ILE A 20 3.85 -19.21 -12.19
C ILE A 20 3.32 -18.43 -10.97
N ALA A 21 2.20 -17.73 -11.17
CA ALA A 21 1.58 -16.97 -10.12
C ALA A 21 0.98 -17.90 -9.05
N LYS A 22 0.95 -17.43 -7.80
CA LYS A 22 0.17 -18.06 -6.73
C LYS A 22 -1.28 -17.57 -6.75
N TRP A 23 -2.14 -18.13 -5.92
CA TRP A 23 -3.53 -17.72 -5.68
C TRP A 23 -4.37 -17.64 -6.96
N TRP A 24 -4.49 -18.78 -7.61
CA TRP A 24 -5.39 -18.96 -8.76
C TRP A 24 -5.82 -20.42 -8.89
N LYS A 25 -6.88 -20.65 -9.66
CA LYS A 25 -7.38 -21.98 -10.00
C LYS A 25 -7.94 -22.03 -11.40
N PRO A 26 -7.87 -23.19 -12.09
CA PRO A 26 -8.47 -23.34 -13.41
C PRO A 26 -10.00 -23.28 -13.30
N ILE A 27 -10.64 -22.66 -14.30
CA ILE A 27 -12.11 -22.70 -14.45
C ILE A 27 -12.43 -23.86 -15.39
N LYS A 28 -13.11 -24.89 -14.84
CA LYS A 28 -13.58 -26.02 -15.66
C LYS A 28 -14.62 -25.52 -16.68
N GLY A 29 -14.32 -25.66 -17.97
CA GLY A 29 -15.27 -25.38 -19.05
C GLY A 29 -16.30 -26.51 -19.21
N VAL A 30 -17.50 -26.18 -19.68
CA VAL A 30 -18.55 -27.15 -19.96
C VAL A 30 -18.25 -27.99 -21.22
N ASN A 31 -17.37 -27.53 -22.12
CA ASN A 31 -16.93 -28.21 -23.33
C ASN A 31 -15.41 -28.24 -23.44
N GLN A 32 -14.82 -29.35 -23.89
CA GLN A 32 -13.40 -29.57 -24.14
C GLN A 32 -12.73 -28.56 -25.11
N MET A 33 -13.50 -27.75 -25.83
CA MET A 33 -13.03 -26.67 -26.72
C MET A 33 -13.04 -25.26 -26.07
N SER A 34 -13.45 -25.10 -24.80
CA SER A 34 -13.38 -23.78 -24.19
C SER A 34 -11.94 -23.50 -23.80
N LEU A 35 -11.36 -22.48 -24.42
CA LEU A 35 -10.08 -21.85 -24.06
C LEU A 35 -9.89 -21.87 -22.55
N SER A 36 -8.72 -22.35 -22.11
CA SER A 36 -8.35 -22.51 -20.71
C SER A 36 -8.44 -21.19 -19.94
N LYS A 37 -9.55 -21.01 -19.22
CA LYS A 37 -9.75 -19.84 -18.33
C LYS A 37 -9.23 -20.14 -16.93
N VAL A 38 -8.69 -19.13 -16.29
CA VAL A 38 -8.27 -19.21 -14.88
C VAL A 38 -8.99 -18.15 -14.04
N LEU A 39 -9.21 -18.46 -12.76
CA LEU A 39 -9.72 -17.56 -11.76
C LEU A 39 -8.55 -17.14 -10.87
N CYS A 40 -8.18 -15.86 -10.87
CA CYS A 40 -7.23 -15.31 -9.93
C CYS A 40 -7.94 -15.04 -8.60
N THR A 41 -7.40 -15.56 -7.49
CA THR A 41 -7.99 -15.45 -6.14
C THR A 41 -7.16 -14.56 -5.20
N LEU A 42 -6.19 -13.83 -5.71
CA LEU A 42 -5.31 -12.96 -4.91
C LEU A 42 -6.06 -11.80 -4.24
N CYS A 43 -6.97 -11.17 -4.96
CA CYS A 43 -7.74 -10.04 -4.44
C CYS A 43 -9.24 -10.20 -4.75
N PRO A 44 -10.13 -9.47 -4.05
CA PRO A 44 -11.59 -9.61 -4.17
C PRO A 44 -12.17 -9.27 -5.55
N ARG A 45 -11.33 -8.94 -6.55
CA ARG A 45 -11.77 -8.84 -7.94
C ARG A 45 -12.11 -10.18 -8.58
N TYR A 46 -11.51 -11.26 -8.10
CA TYR A 46 -11.71 -12.60 -8.64
C TYR A 46 -11.72 -12.63 -10.19
N CYS A 47 -10.66 -12.08 -10.80
CA CYS A 47 -10.57 -11.93 -12.25
C CYS A 47 -10.65 -13.29 -12.94
N LYS A 48 -11.63 -13.43 -13.84
CA LYS A 48 -11.73 -14.56 -14.78
C LYS A 48 -10.93 -14.23 -16.02
N ILE A 49 -9.77 -14.85 -16.20
CA ILE A 49 -8.77 -14.47 -17.19
C ILE A 49 -8.73 -15.55 -18.27
N GLY A 50 -9.09 -15.19 -19.51
CA GLY A 50 -8.98 -16.06 -20.69
C GLY A 50 -7.52 -16.18 -21.14
N ASP A 51 -7.26 -17.15 -22.03
CA ASP A 51 -5.92 -17.33 -22.61
C ASP A 51 -5.42 -16.07 -23.31
N GLY A 52 -4.14 -15.73 -23.12
CA GLY A 52 -3.51 -14.50 -23.61
C GLY A 52 -3.94 -13.22 -22.87
N GLN A 53 -4.97 -13.26 -22.02
CA GLN A 53 -5.49 -12.09 -21.31
C GLN A 53 -4.76 -11.84 -19.98
N ARG A 54 -4.88 -10.60 -19.49
CA ARG A 54 -4.39 -10.17 -18.17
C ARG A 54 -5.54 -9.83 -17.23
N GLY A 55 -5.29 -9.98 -15.94
CA GLY A 55 -6.17 -9.47 -14.89
C GLY A 55 -6.23 -7.93 -14.87
N PHE A 56 -7.13 -7.38 -14.08
CA PHE A 56 -7.31 -5.93 -13.92
C PHE A 56 -6.02 -5.19 -13.52
N CYS A 57 -5.12 -5.85 -12.80
CA CYS A 57 -3.82 -5.31 -12.36
C CYS A 57 -2.75 -5.24 -13.46
N PHE A 58 -2.99 -5.79 -14.65
CA PHE A 58 -2.14 -5.85 -15.84
C PHE A 58 -0.89 -6.73 -15.75
N ILE A 59 -0.49 -7.24 -14.58
CA ILE A 59 0.75 -8.01 -14.39
C ILE A 59 0.54 -9.50 -14.11
N ARG A 60 -0.71 -9.96 -14.09
CA ARG A 60 -1.08 -11.38 -14.00
C ARG A 60 -1.73 -11.82 -15.30
N LYS A 61 -1.06 -12.71 -16.05
CA LYS A 61 -1.45 -13.13 -17.40
C LYS A 61 -1.69 -14.64 -17.45
N ASN A 62 -2.79 -15.02 -18.08
CA ASN A 62 -3.04 -16.41 -18.42
C ASN A 62 -2.35 -16.77 -19.74
N ILE A 63 -1.55 -17.84 -19.74
CA ILE A 63 -0.93 -18.43 -20.91
C ILE A 63 -1.24 -19.93 -20.87
N ASP A 64 -1.96 -20.42 -21.82
CA ASP A 64 -2.33 -21.83 -21.98
C ASP A 64 -2.93 -22.46 -20.69
N GLY A 65 -3.79 -21.69 -19.98
CA GLY A 65 -4.44 -22.17 -18.76
C GLY A 65 -3.62 -22.09 -17.48
N THR A 66 -2.45 -21.48 -17.54
CA THR A 66 -1.59 -21.21 -16.37
C THR A 66 -1.46 -19.72 -16.15
N LEU A 67 -1.64 -19.27 -14.90
CA LEU A 67 -1.49 -17.86 -14.55
C LEU A 67 -0.02 -17.56 -14.25
N TYR A 68 0.56 -16.57 -14.91
CA TYR A 68 1.92 -16.08 -14.71
C TYR A 68 1.94 -14.69 -14.10
N GLN A 69 2.98 -14.42 -13.31
CA GLN A 69 3.26 -13.11 -12.69
C GLN A 69 4.30 -12.36 -13.53
N GLU A 70 3.86 -11.55 -14.50
CA GLU A 70 4.74 -10.85 -15.46
C GLU A 70 5.49 -9.65 -14.85
N GLY A 71 5.07 -9.16 -13.69
CA GLY A 71 5.73 -8.05 -12.97
C GLY A 71 6.83 -8.50 -11.99
N TYR A 72 7.12 -9.81 -11.89
CA TYR A 72 8.15 -10.34 -10.99
C TYR A 72 9.53 -9.77 -11.32
N GLY A 73 10.17 -9.15 -10.31
CA GLY A 73 11.48 -8.52 -10.47
C GLY A 73 11.49 -7.20 -11.27
N LYS A 74 10.39 -6.79 -11.88
CA LYS A 74 10.28 -5.54 -12.64
C LYS A 74 9.98 -4.36 -11.72
N VAL A 75 11.02 -3.72 -11.23
CA VAL A 75 10.96 -2.66 -10.22
C VAL A 75 10.90 -1.28 -10.87
N ILE A 76 10.08 -0.40 -10.29
CA ILE A 76 9.93 1.00 -10.67
C ILE A 76 10.12 1.88 -9.44
N GLY A 77 10.81 3.02 -9.60
CA GLY A 77 10.89 4.04 -8.56
C GLY A 77 11.76 3.67 -7.36
N LEU A 78 12.87 2.92 -7.57
CA LEU A 78 13.79 2.58 -6.50
C LEU A 78 14.42 3.85 -5.89
N ALA A 79 14.15 4.10 -4.60
CA ALA A 79 14.59 5.30 -3.89
C ALA A 79 14.80 5.06 -2.39
N VAL A 80 15.76 5.78 -1.80
CA VAL A 80 15.93 5.86 -0.34
C VAL A 80 15.13 7.04 0.18
N ASP A 81 14.21 6.79 1.08
CA ASP A 81 13.30 7.77 1.66
C ASP A 81 13.40 7.78 3.20
N PRO A 82 12.97 8.84 3.90
CA PRO A 82 12.64 8.77 5.32
C PRO A 82 11.40 7.91 5.54
N ILE A 83 11.36 7.16 6.66
CA ILE A 83 10.22 6.27 7.00
C ILE A 83 8.90 7.05 7.11
N GLU A 84 8.94 8.30 7.57
CA GLU A 84 7.79 9.18 7.72
C GLU A 84 7.07 9.47 6.38
N LYS A 85 7.77 9.31 5.25
CA LYS A 85 7.18 9.43 3.90
C LYS A 85 6.26 8.23 3.55
N LYS A 86 6.29 7.16 4.37
CA LYS A 86 5.42 5.97 4.23
C LYS A 86 4.18 6.04 5.13
N PRO A 87 3.73 7.20 5.53
CA PRO A 87 3.01 7.65 6.72
C PRO A 87 3.09 6.67 7.90
N LEU A 88 4.31 6.44 8.38
CA LEU A 88 4.60 5.62 9.56
C LEU A 88 5.31 6.50 10.60
N ASN A 89 4.56 6.94 11.60
CA ASN A 89 5.04 7.85 12.65
C ASN A 89 5.48 7.11 13.91
N HIS A 90 5.04 5.87 14.10
CA HIS A 90 5.31 5.04 15.28
C HIS A 90 6.11 3.77 14.93
N PHE A 91 6.66 3.69 13.74
CA PHE A 91 7.53 2.61 13.30
C PHE A 91 8.90 3.15 12.88
N LEU A 92 9.96 2.79 13.62
CA LEU A 92 11.36 3.19 13.38
C LEU A 92 11.54 4.68 13.00
N PRO A 93 11.02 5.65 13.79
CA PRO A 93 11.05 7.05 13.43
C PRO A 93 12.50 7.55 13.19
N SER A 94 12.66 8.46 12.25
CA SER A 94 13.93 9.01 11.74
C SER A 94 14.83 8.03 10.98
N SER A 95 14.40 6.81 10.71
CA SER A 95 15.18 5.85 9.90
C SER A 95 15.01 6.08 8.40
N THR A 96 15.98 5.57 7.64
CA THR A 96 15.89 5.48 6.18
C THR A 96 15.30 4.14 5.76
N ILE A 97 14.54 4.15 4.66
CA ILE A 97 13.86 3.01 4.07
C ILE A 97 14.10 2.96 2.56
N LEU A 98 14.45 1.79 2.03
CA LEU A 98 14.50 1.59 0.59
C LEU A 98 13.09 1.34 0.05
N SER A 99 12.65 2.13 -0.92
CA SER A 99 11.29 2.12 -1.45
C SER A 99 11.27 1.71 -2.90
N PHE A 100 10.32 0.87 -3.29
CA PHE A 100 10.05 0.56 -4.68
C PHE A 100 8.61 0.07 -4.91
N GLY A 101 8.20 0.11 -6.17
CA GLY A 101 6.97 -0.48 -6.67
C GLY A 101 7.17 -1.22 -7.98
N THR A 102 6.06 -1.58 -8.62
CA THR A 102 6.01 -2.22 -9.93
C THR A 102 5.02 -1.49 -10.84
N ALA A 103 4.73 -2.02 -12.02
CA ALA A 103 3.60 -1.58 -12.82
C ALA A 103 2.28 -2.17 -12.31
N GLY A 104 1.16 -1.49 -12.61
CA GLY A 104 -0.18 -1.99 -12.35
C GLY A 104 -0.70 -1.71 -10.94
N CYS A 105 -1.98 -2.05 -10.72
CA CYS A 105 -2.67 -1.92 -9.42
C CYS A 105 -4.00 -2.68 -9.48
N ASN A 106 -4.43 -3.26 -8.37
CA ASN A 106 -5.74 -3.90 -8.27
C ASN A 106 -6.91 -2.92 -8.07
N LEU A 107 -6.64 -1.63 -7.84
CA LEU A 107 -7.67 -0.57 -7.81
C LEU A 107 -7.62 0.34 -9.03
N GLY A 108 -8.77 0.97 -9.33
CA GLY A 108 -8.97 1.88 -10.45
C GLY A 108 -9.06 3.36 -10.06
N CYS A 109 -8.46 3.79 -8.96
CA CYS A 109 -8.62 5.12 -8.38
C CYS A 109 -8.55 6.24 -9.41
N LYS A 110 -9.61 7.05 -9.51
CA LYS A 110 -9.69 8.21 -10.41
C LYS A 110 -8.77 9.35 -9.99
N PHE A 111 -8.37 9.38 -8.71
CA PHE A 111 -7.48 10.35 -8.08
C PHE A 111 -6.03 9.86 -7.92
N CYS A 112 -5.60 8.82 -8.64
CA CYS A 112 -4.31 8.20 -8.45
C CYS A 112 -3.16 9.17 -8.79
N GLN A 113 -2.31 9.51 -7.82
CA GLN A 113 -1.13 10.34 -8.03
C GLN A 113 0.00 9.58 -8.72
N ASN A 114 0.03 8.25 -8.63
CA ASN A 114 1.00 7.37 -9.29
C ASN A 114 0.42 6.67 -10.53
N TRP A 115 -0.52 7.34 -11.24
CA TRP A 115 -1.20 6.75 -12.39
C TRP A 115 -0.24 6.36 -13.52
N HIS A 116 0.88 7.06 -13.66
CA HIS A 116 1.92 6.80 -14.65
C HIS A 116 2.58 5.42 -14.49
N MET A 117 2.50 4.80 -13.31
CA MET A 117 2.94 3.42 -13.09
C MET A 117 1.78 2.46 -12.82
N SER A 118 0.77 2.89 -12.06
CA SER A 118 -0.37 2.02 -11.68
C SER A 118 -1.33 1.72 -12.83
N LYS A 119 -1.29 2.47 -13.95
CA LYS A 119 -2.16 2.30 -15.13
C LYS A 119 -1.40 1.91 -16.40
N VAL A 120 -0.14 1.60 -16.28
CA VAL A 120 0.71 1.17 -17.40
C VAL A 120 0.43 -0.29 -17.73
N LYS A 121 0.24 -0.56 -19.03
CA LYS A 121 0.04 -1.91 -19.58
C LYS A 121 1.33 -2.51 -20.16
N ASP A 122 2.28 -1.67 -20.55
CA ASP A 122 3.62 -2.06 -21.02
C ASP A 122 4.65 -1.32 -20.17
N ASP A 123 5.29 -2.04 -19.28
CA ASP A 123 6.25 -1.53 -18.29
C ASP A 123 7.71 -1.57 -18.75
N ASN A 124 8.00 -2.16 -19.91
CA ASN A 124 9.37 -2.39 -20.38
C ASN A 124 10.23 -1.13 -20.50
N LYS A 125 9.61 0.04 -20.66
CA LYS A 125 10.32 1.32 -20.78
C LYS A 125 10.59 2.01 -19.44
N ILE A 126 9.88 1.64 -18.37
CA ILE A 126 9.92 2.34 -17.08
C ILE A 126 10.38 1.44 -15.92
N SER A 127 10.43 0.12 -16.13
CA SER A 127 10.91 -0.83 -15.14
C SER A 127 12.34 -1.27 -15.43
N GLN A 128 13.05 -1.65 -14.37
CA GLN A 128 14.31 -2.37 -14.43
C GLN A 128 14.14 -3.74 -13.77
N TYR A 129 14.80 -4.76 -14.30
CA TYR A 129 14.80 -6.08 -13.69
C TYR A 129 15.81 -6.12 -12.54
N VAL A 130 15.33 -6.53 -11.36
CA VAL A 130 16.13 -6.62 -10.13
C VAL A 130 15.79 -7.92 -9.40
N THR A 131 16.80 -8.66 -8.92
CA THR A 131 16.56 -9.84 -8.11
C THR A 131 16.28 -9.50 -6.64
N PRO A 132 15.67 -10.41 -5.86
CA PRO A 132 15.48 -10.20 -4.42
C PRO A 132 16.77 -9.88 -3.66
N GLU A 133 17.88 -10.55 -3.99
CA GLU A 133 19.19 -10.34 -3.37
C GLU A 133 19.73 -8.93 -3.68
N GLN A 134 19.53 -8.46 -4.90
CA GLN A 134 19.95 -7.12 -5.29
C GLN A 134 19.20 -6.03 -4.53
N ILE A 135 17.88 -6.22 -4.29
CA ILE A 135 17.09 -5.28 -3.48
C ILE A 135 17.65 -5.21 -2.04
N VAL A 136 17.87 -6.36 -1.42
CA VAL A 136 18.41 -6.44 -0.05
C VAL A 136 19.82 -5.84 0.02
N LYS A 137 20.65 -6.13 -0.98
CA LYS A 137 22.01 -5.53 -1.07
C LYS A 137 21.93 -4.01 -1.15
N VAL A 138 21.08 -3.44 -2.03
CA VAL A 138 20.94 -1.98 -2.17
C VAL A 138 20.45 -1.35 -0.86
N ALA A 139 19.52 -1.99 -0.14
CA ALA A 139 19.07 -1.49 1.17
C ALA A 139 20.21 -1.44 2.20
N ASN A 140 21.02 -2.51 2.29
CA ASN A 140 22.15 -2.58 3.19
C ASN A 140 23.27 -1.58 2.83
N ASP A 141 23.63 -1.50 1.55
CA ASP A 141 24.67 -0.56 1.06
C ASP A 141 24.31 0.91 1.36
N ASN A 142 23.02 1.23 1.44
CA ASN A 142 22.53 2.57 1.77
C ASN A 142 22.20 2.77 3.26
N GLY A 143 22.51 1.79 4.13
CA GLY A 143 22.25 1.88 5.57
C GLY A 143 20.77 1.97 5.95
N CYS A 144 19.88 1.51 5.08
CA CYS A 144 18.44 1.47 5.36
C CYS A 144 18.14 0.52 6.51
N LYS A 145 17.15 0.86 7.32
CA LYS A 145 16.65 -0.04 8.38
C LYS A 145 15.53 -0.95 7.90
N SER A 146 14.91 -0.61 6.78
CA SER A 146 13.76 -1.34 6.25
C SER A 146 13.62 -1.18 4.74
N ILE A 147 12.76 -2.02 4.15
CA ILE A 147 12.37 -2.00 2.75
C ILE A 147 10.87 -1.75 2.67
N ALA A 148 10.43 -0.78 1.85
CA ALA A 148 9.02 -0.47 1.58
C ALA A 148 8.59 -0.95 0.20
N TYR A 149 7.57 -1.78 0.18
CA TYR A 149 6.79 -2.16 -0.99
C TYR A 149 5.66 -1.12 -1.13
N THR A 150 5.72 -0.24 -2.15
CA THR A 150 4.91 0.98 -2.18
C THR A 150 4.67 1.53 -3.59
N TYR A 151 4.18 2.77 -3.70
CA TYR A 151 3.86 3.57 -4.89
C TYR A 151 2.63 3.10 -5.66
N ASN A 152 2.59 1.84 -6.12
CA ASN A 152 1.40 1.16 -6.60
C ASN A 152 0.86 0.23 -5.52
N GLU A 153 0.14 -0.82 -5.89
CA GLU A 153 -0.35 -1.81 -4.90
C GLU A 153 0.63 -2.99 -4.78
N PRO A 154 1.28 -3.17 -3.61
CA PRO A 154 2.23 -4.26 -3.42
C PRO A 154 1.61 -5.66 -3.49
N ILE A 155 0.37 -5.85 -3.06
CA ILE A 155 -0.32 -7.15 -3.07
C ILE A 155 -0.24 -7.83 -4.44
N ILE A 156 -0.31 -7.08 -5.54
CA ILE A 156 -0.35 -7.67 -6.88
C ILE A 156 0.93 -8.38 -7.30
N PHE A 157 2.07 -8.05 -6.65
CA PHE A 157 3.36 -8.71 -6.84
C PHE A 157 3.83 -9.46 -5.59
N GLY A 158 2.87 -10.06 -4.87
CA GLY A 158 3.06 -10.75 -3.59
C GLY A 158 4.13 -11.82 -3.61
N GLU A 159 4.30 -12.56 -4.71
CA GLU A 159 5.34 -13.58 -4.87
C GLU A 159 6.75 -12.98 -4.71
N PHE A 160 7.00 -11.85 -5.36
CA PHE A 160 8.28 -11.13 -5.26
C PHE A 160 8.50 -10.55 -3.86
N ILE A 161 7.43 -10.02 -3.24
CA ILE A 161 7.48 -9.51 -1.86
C ILE A 161 7.87 -10.60 -0.88
N ILE A 162 7.28 -11.79 -0.97
CA ILE A 162 7.59 -12.91 -0.07
C ILE A 162 9.08 -13.26 -0.12
N GLU A 163 9.66 -13.33 -1.32
CA GLU A 163 11.07 -13.65 -1.48
C GLU A 163 11.99 -12.53 -0.97
N VAL A 164 11.74 -11.28 -1.36
CA VAL A 164 12.52 -10.13 -0.87
C VAL A 164 12.39 -10.01 0.65
N SER A 165 11.18 -10.11 1.20
CA SER A 165 10.94 -9.91 2.64
C SER A 165 11.58 -11.01 3.50
N LYS A 166 11.62 -12.25 3.01
CA LYS A 166 12.33 -13.35 3.67
C LYS A 166 13.83 -13.09 3.74
N LEU A 167 14.45 -12.68 2.64
CA LEU A 167 15.88 -12.34 2.58
C LEU A 167 16.19 -11.07 3.42
N ALA A 168 15.34 -10.08 3.39
CA ALA A 168 15.46 -8.87 4.18
C ALA A 168 15.53 -9.18 5.69
N ARG A 169 14.61 -10.01 6.20
CA ARG A 169 14.64 -10.48 7.60
C ARG A 169 15.95 -11.22 7.95
N GLN A 170 16.44 -12.07 7.07
CA GLN A 170 17.72 -12.78 7.27
C GLN A 170 18.90 -11.80 7.37
N SER A 171 18.80 -10.64 6.74
CA SER A 171 19.80 -9.57 6.77
C SER A 171 19.55 -8.53 7.88
N GLY A 172 18.59 -8.76 8.78
CA GLY A 172 18.25 -7.84 9.87
C GLY A 172 17.44 -6.60 9.45
N LEU A 173 16.95 -6.54 8.20
CA LEU A 173 16.09 -5.49 7.71
C LEU A 173 14.62 -5.76 8.04
N LYS A 174 13.85 -4.69 8.30
CA LYS A 174 12.40 -4.74 8.47
C LYS A 174 11.67 -4.58 7.12
N ASN A 175 10.44 -5.11 7.05
CA ASN A 175 9.61 -5.08 5.84
C ASN A 175 8.35 -4.24 6.08
N VAL A 176 8.09 -3.31 5.17
CA VAL A 176 6.98 -2.37 5.25
C VAL A 176 6.12 -2.44 4.01
N MET A 177 4.80 -2.51 4.17
CA MET A 177 3.84 -2.35 3.07
C MET A 177 3.09 -1.01 3.16
N VAL A 178 3.00 -0.30 2.03
CA VAL A 178 2.04 0.80 1.85
C VAL A 178 0.99 0.30 0.86
N THR A 179 -0.16 -0.08 1.37
CA THR A 179 -1.15 -0.90 0.66
C THR A 179 -2.57 -0.34 0.76
N ASN A 180 -3.39 -0.64 -0.22
CA ASN A 180 -4.82 -0.36 -0.16
C ASN A 180 -5.64 -1.42 0.60
N GLY A 181 -5.00 -2.48 1.08
CA GLY A 181 -5.63 -3.55 1.86
C GLY A 181 -6.64 -4.43 1.10
N TYR A 182 -6.77 -4.29 -0.23
CA TYR A 182 -7.74 -5.04 -1.03
C TYR A 182 -7.19 -6.41 -1.43
N ILE A 183 -7.16 -7.34 -0.46
CA ILE A 183 -6.63 -8.71 -0.56
C ILE A 183 -7.66 -9.71 -0.05
N THR A 184 -7.65 -10.94 -0.57
CA THR A 184 -8.52 -12.02 -0.09
C THR A 184 -7.98 -12.66 1.19
N LYS A 185 -8.87 -13.28 1.98
CA LYS A 185 -8.49 -14.10 3.14
C LYS A 185 -7.58 -15.26 2.75
N GLU A 186 -7.77 -15.80 1.54
CA GLU A 186 -6.99 -16.91 0.98
C GLU A 186 -5.50 -16.55 0.78
N ALA A 187 -5.21 -15.28 0.48
CA ALA A 187 -3.85 -14.84 0.13
C ALA A 187 -3.12 -14.06 1.23
N ARG A 188 -3.86 -13.40 2.15
CA ARG A 188 -3.29 -12.39 3.05
C ARG A 188 -2.26 -12.95 4.04
N GLU A 189 -2.49 -14.15 4.59
CA GLU A 189 -1.56 -14.76 5.55
C GLU A 189 -0.18 -14.97 4.93
N GLU A 190 -0.11 -15.49 3.71
CA GLU A 190 1.14 -15.75 3.03
C GLU A 190 1.83 -14.45 2.57
N VAL A 191 1.06 -13.47 2.06
CA VAL A 191 1.60 -12.18 1.60
C VAL A 191 2.17 -11.36 2.74
N PHE A 192 1.52 -11.36 3.91
CA PHE A 192 1.96 -10.60 5.08
C PHE A 192 2.91 -11.35 6.01
N GLN A 193 3.23 -12.62 5.73
CA GLN A 193 4.03 -13.50 6.60
C GLN A 193 5.35 -12.91 7.10
N TYR A 194 6.02 -12.10 6.30
CA TYR A 194 7.30 -11.49 6.64
C TYR A 194 7.22 -9.95 6.76
N ILE A 195 6.02 -9.39 6.80
CA ILE A 195 5.82 -7.94 6.94
C ILE A 195 5.87 -7.57 8.42
N ASP A 196 6.60 -6.51 8.74
CA ASP A 196 6.76 -6.00 10.11
C ASP A 196 5.84 -4.80 10.38
N ALA A 197 5.55 -3.99 9.35
CA ALA A 197 4.62 -2.88 9.45
C ALA A 197 3.87 -2.61 8.15
N ALA A 198 2.67 -2.04 8.26
CA ALA A 198 1.91 -1.58 7.10
C ALA A 198 1.26 -0.22 7.36
N ASN A 199 1.31 0.65 6.36
CA ASN A 199 0.37 1.76 6.25
C ASN A 199 -0.76 1.33 5.33
N VAL A 200 -1.99 1.27 5.84
CA VAL A 200 -3.16 0.85 5.08
C VAL A 200 -4.00 2.06 4.69
N ASP A 201 -4.24 2.20 3.39
CA ASP A 201 -5.09 3.26 2.84
C ASP A 201 -6.58 2.95 3.07
N LEU A 202 -7.18 3.48 4.11
CA LEU A 202 -8.63 3.57 4.28
C LEU A 202 -9.13 4.83 3.55
N LYS A 203 -9.43 4.69 2.26
CA LYS A 203 -9.58 5.83 1.34
C LYS A 203 -10.83 6.66 1.58
N ALA A 204 -11.90 6.05 2.10
CA ALA A 204 -13.18 6.67 2.46
C ALA A 204 -13.96 5.70 3.36
N PHE A 205 -15.14 6.12 3.84
CA PHE A 205 -15.97 5.26 4.68
C PHE A 205 -17.38 5.05 4.10
N THR A 206 -17.50 5.07 2.77
CA THR A 206 -18.74 4.75 2.05
C THR A 206 -18.48 3.78 0.90
N GLU A 207 -19.38 2.81 0.72
CA GLU A 207 -19.33 1.88 -0.41
C GLU A 207 -19.45 2.61 -1.75
N THR A 208 -20.24 3.67 -1.80
CA THR A 208 -20.42 4.52 -3.00
C THR A 208 -19.08 5.11 -3.47
N PHE A 209 -18.25 5.59 -2.53
CA PHE A 209 -16.91 6.09 -2.87
C PHE A 209 -16.03 4.96 -3.42
N TYR A 210 -15.98 3.83 -2.73
CA TYR A 210 -15.17 2.69 -3.15
C TYR A 210 -15.58 2.16 -4.51
N HIS A 211 -16.86 1.97 -4.75
CA HIS A 211 -17.39 1.51 -6.03
C HIS A 211 -17.11 2.50 -7.16
N ASN A 212 -17.44 3.78 -6.97
CA ASN A 212 -17.43 4.77 -8.06
C ASN A 212 -16.04 5.37 -8.34
N LEU A 213 -15.19 5.50 -7.32
CA LEU A 213 -13.90 6.19 -7.47
C LEU A 213 -12.70 5.27 -7.44
N THR A 214 -12.80 4.08 -6.81
CA THR A 214 -11.70 3.12 -6.74
C THR A 214 -11.98 1.82 -7.48
N TYR A 215 -13.24 1.57 -7.88
CA TYR A 215 -13.72 0.33 -8.48
C TYR A 215 -13.45 -0.90 -7.61
N SER A 216 -13.70 -0.80 -6.30
CA SER A 216 -13.52 -1.85 -5.31
C SER A 216 -14.62 -1.79 -4.25
N HIS A 217 -14.49 -2.55 -3.17
CA HIS A 217 -15.45 -2.60 -2.09
C HIS A 217 -14.80 -2.21 -0.76
N LEU A 218 -15.52 -1.48 0.09
CA LEU A 218 -15.06 -1.02 1.39
C LEU A 218 -14.88 -2.18 2.37
N GLU A 219 -15.82 -3.11 2.41
CA GLU A 219 -15.86 -4.22 3.37
C GLU A 219 -14.58 -5.07 3.34
N ASP A 220 -14.05 -5.38 2.15
CA ASP A 220 -12.82 -6.17 2.02
C ASP A 220 -11.60 -5.48 2.64
N VAL A 221 -11.55 -4.14 2.54
CA VAL A 221 -10.47 -3.34 3.15
C VAL A 221 -10.63 -3.31 4.67
N LEU A 222 -11.84 -3.12 5.17
CA LEU A 222 -12.13 -3.15 6.61
C LEU A 222 -11.81 -4.51 7.22
N ASP A 223 -12.16 -5.61 6.55
CA ASP A 223 -11.82 -6.97 6.99
C ASP A 223 -10.29 -7.18 7.07
N THR A 224 -9.55 -6.64 6.11
CA THR A 224 -8.08 -6.70 6.13
C THR A 224 -7.48 -5.88 7.28
N ILE A 225 -7.96 -4.65 7.53
CA ILE A 225 -7.49 -3.82 8.64
C ILE A 225 -7.76 -4.50 9.98
N LYS A 226 -8.99 -5.02 10.16
CA LYS A 226 -9.39 -5.74 11.38
C LYS A 226 -8.53 -6.98 11.62
N TRP A 227 -8.27 -7.77 10.59
CA TRP A 227 -7.41 -8.94 10.66
C TRP A 227 -5.96 -8.56 11.01
N LEU A 228 -5.36 -7.58 10.32
CA LEU A 228 -4.00 -7.11 10.60
C LEU A 228 -3.85 -6.65 12.04
N TYR A 229 -4.84 -5.90 12.57
CA TYR A 229 -4.78 -5.35 13.91
C TYR A 229 -4.97 -6.39 15.01
N ASN A 230 -5.91 -7.35 14.85
CA ASN A 230 -6.31 -8.24 15.92
C ASN A 230 -5.66 -9.63 15.86
N GLU A 231 -5.18 -10.07 14.69
CA GLU A 231 -4.75 -11.43 14.44
C GLU A 231 -3.30 -11.56 14.00
N THR A 232 -2.55 -10.44 13.91
CA THR A 232 -1.13 -10.45 13.48
C THR A 232 -0.26 -9.57 14.37
N ASP A 233 1.07 -9.76 14.28
CA ASP A 233 2.07 -8.89 14.92
C ASP A 233 2.49 -7.71 14.03
N VAL A 234 1.84 -7.50 12.90
CA VAL A 234 2.16 -6.40 11.98
C VAL A 234 1.74 -5.08 12.61
N TRP A 235 2.70 -4.16 12.81
CA TRP A 235 2.34 -2.80 13.22
C TRP A 235 1.59 -2.09 12.10
N ILE A 236 0.41 -1.55 12.37
CA ILE A 236 -0.35 -0.82 11.35
C ILE A 236 -0.57 0.65 11.72
N GLU A 237 -0.57 1.50 10.70
CA GLU A 237 -1.06 2.87 10.73
C GLU A 237 -2.01 3.07 9.55
N LEU A 238 -3.04 3.91 9.70
CA LEU A 238 -4.02 4.15 8.64
C LEU A 238 -3.80 5.48 7.96
N THR A 239 -4.04 5.53 6.65
CA THR A 239 -4.08 6.78 5.89
C THR A 239 -5.44 6.97 5.24
N ASN A 240 -6.04 8.15 5.47
CA ASN A 240 -7.24 8.61 4.78
C ASN A 240 -6.90 9.85 3.94
N LEU A 241 -6.98 9.73 2.62
CA LEU A 241 -6.79 10.84 1.68
C LEU A 241 -8.11 11.60 1.57
N ILE A 242 -8.20 12.79 2.15
CA ILE A 242 -9.41 13.60 2.08
C ILE A 242 -9.49 14.33 0.73
N ILE A 243 -10.57 14.08 0.00
CA ILE A 243 -10.87 14.67 -1.31
C ILE A 243 -12.08 15.56 -1.17
N PRO A 244 -11.95 16.88 -1.44
CA PRO A 244 -13.07 17.82 -1.32
C PRO A 244 -14.33 17.36 -2.05
N THR A 245 -15.48 17.48 -1.41
CA THR A 245 -16.83 17.09 -1.90
C THR A 245 -17.09 15.59 -2.07
N HIS A 246 -16.11 14.72 -1.75
CA HIS A 246 -16.25 13.28 -1.94
C HIS A 246 -16.24 12.49 -0.63
N ASN A 247 -15.29 12.76 0.28
CA ASN A 247 -15.15 12.09 1.57
C ASN A 247 -14.71 13.05 2.69
N ASP A 248 -14.93 14.36 2.51
CA ASP A 248 -14.66 15.40 3.51
C ASP A 248 -15.88 15.70 4.42
N ASN A 249 -16.94 14.92 4.29
CA ASN A 249 -18.14 15.04 5.10
C ASN A 249 -17.84 14.62 6.55
N ARG A 250 -18.25 15.50 7.48
CA ARG A 250 -18.03 15.28 8.91
C ARG A 250 -18.69 14.00 9.44
N TYR A 251 -19.86 13.62 8.95
CA TYR A 251 -20.56 12.41 9.41
C TYR A 251 -19.82 11.13 8.94
N GLU A 252 -19.33 11.09 7.71
CA GLU A 252 -18.51 10.00 7.22
C GLU A 252 -17.23 9.83 8.03
N ILE A 253 -16.58 10.95 8.40
CA ILE A 253 -15.39 10.93 9.27
C ILE A 253 -15.75 10.37 10.66
N ILE A 254 -16.90 10.74 11.24
CA ILE A 254 -17.38 10.22 12.52
C ILE A 254 -17.62 8.71 12.43
N ASP A 255 -18.28 8.24 11.39
CA ASP A 255 -18.56 6.80 11.19
C ASP A 255 -17.28 5.99 11.05
N MET A 256 -16.30 6.50 10.30
CA MET A 256 -14.97 5.90 10.18
C MET A 256 -14.25 5.81 11.54
N ILE A 257 -14.27 6.87 12.34
CA ILE A 257 -13.64 6.88 13.66
C ILE A 257 -14.34 5.92 14.62
N ASN A 258 -15.68 5.89 14.64
CA ASN A 258 -16.42 4.92 15.44
C ASN A 258 -16.01 3.50 15.11
N TRP A 259 -15.94 3.17 13.82
CA TRP A 259 -15.52 1.85 13.38
C TRP A 259 -14.10 1.51 13.84
N ILE A 260 -13.14 2.46 13.73
CA ILE A 260 -11.76 2.25 14.20
C ILE A 260 -11.72 2.00 15.71
N LEU A 261 -12.47 2.77 16.50
CA LEU A 261 -12.53 2.60 17.96
C LEU A 261 -13.16 1.29 18.38
N GLU A 262 -14.17 0.80 17.66
CA GLU A 262 -14.89 -0.44 17.94
C GLU A 262 -14.11 -1.69 17.51
N ASN A 263 -13.40 -1.64 16.38
CA ASN A 263 -12.76 -2.82 15.77
C ASN A 263 -11.23 -2.88 15.95
N CYS A 264 -10.61 -1.77 16.32
CA CYS A 264 -9.18 -1.67 16.55
C CYS A 264 -8.88 -1.03 17.90
N SER A 265 -8.40 0.23 17.94
CA SER A 265 -8.07 0.91 19.20
C SER A 265 -8.02 2.42 19.03
N ASP A 266 -8.19 3.15 20.14
CA ASP A 266 -7.91 4.59 20.26
C ASP A 266 -6.42 4.94 20.07
N LYS A 267 -5.53 3.95 20.09
CA LYS A 267 -4.07 4.07 19.92
C LYS A 267 -3.59 3.82 18.50
N LEU A 268 -4.45 3.34 17.60
CA LEU A 268 -4.11 3.14 16.19
C LEU A 268 -3.82 4.50 15.53
N PRO A 269 -2.60 4.74 15.00
CA PRO A 269 -2.29 6.02 14.36
C PRO A 269 -3.07 6.20 13.06
N LEU A 270 -3.67 7.40 12.91
CA LEU A 270 -4.45 7.78 11.74
C LEU A 270 -3.88 9.05 11.10
N HIS A 271 -3.66 9.01 9.79
CA HIS A 271 -3.13 10.09 8.98
C HIS A 271 -4.18 10.62 8.02
N PHE A 272 -4.65 11.84 8.22
CA PHE A 272 -5.43 12.56 7.22
C PHE A 272 -4.50 13.29 6.25
N THR A 273 -4.54 12.95 4.97
CA THR A 273 -3.65 13.52 3.97
C THR A 273 -4.40 14.36 2.94
N ALA A 274 -3.76 15.44 2.48
CA ALA A 274 -4.34 16.30 1.47
C ALA A 274 -4.29 15.66 0.09
N PHE A 275 -5.43 15.64 -0.60
CA PHE A 275 -5.53 15.37 -2.02
C PHE A 275 -4.90 16.50 -2.84
N HIS A 276 -4.23 16.14 -3.92
CA HIS A 276 -3.78 17.04 -4.97
C HIS A 276 -4.46 16.64 -6.30
N PRO A 277 -5.00 17.61 -7.07
CA PRO A 277 -5.61 17.35 -8.37
C PRO A 277 -4.68 16.60 -9.31
N ASP A 278 -5.08 15.39 -9.74
CA ASP A 278 -4.30 14.59 -10.67
C ASP A 278 -5.19 13.58 -11.44
N PHE A 279 -4.61 12.94 -12.46
CA PHE A 279 -5.19 11.91 -13.30
C PHE A 279 -6.57 12.29 -13.85
N LYS A 280 -7.66 11.71 -13.31
CA LYS A 280 -9.05 11.95 -13.78
C LYS A 280 -9.82 12.91 -12.89
N MET A 281 -9.17 13.51 -11.89
CA MET A 281 -9.81 14.44 -10.94
C MET A 281 -9.01 15.75 -10.85
N LYS A 282 -8.71 16.35 -12.01
CA LYS A 282 -7.95 17.60 -12.13
C LYS A 282 -8.81 18.84 -11.88
N ASP A 283 -10.12 18.69 -11.91
CA ASP A 283 -11.09 19.78 -11.80
C ASP A 283 -11.41 20.15 -10.34
N LEU A 284 -10.97 19.30 -9.39
CA LEU A 284 -11.20 19.55 -7.97
C LEU A 284 -10.09 20.40 -7.36
N PRO A 285 -10.40 21.23 -6.35
CA PRO A 285 -9.37 21.95 -5.61
C PRO A 285 -8.55 20.98 -4.75
N ARG A 286 -7.31 21.38 -4.45
CA ARG A 286 -6.49 20.70 -3.43
C ARG A 286 -7.18 20.79 -2.06
N THR A 287 -7.05 19.74 -1.24
CA THR A 287 -7.57 19.77 0.14
C THR A 287 -6.85 20.82 0.96
N SER A 288 -7.62 21.67 1.64
CA SER A 288 -7.08 22.72 2.48
C SER A 288 -6.52 22.16 3.81
N ARG A 289 -5.56 22.87 4.40
CA ARG A 289 -5.05 22.56 5.73
C ARG A 289 -6.18 22.61 6.78
N ASP A 290 -7.13 23.53 6.64
CA ASP A 290 -8.23 23.69 7.60
C ASP A 290 -9.20 22.51 7.55
N THR A 291 -9.47 21.94 6.36
CA THR A 291 -10.25 20.71 6.21
C THR A 291 -9.58 19.56 6.95
N LEU A 292 -8.27 19.36 6.77
CA LEU A 292 -7.53 18.30 7.47
C LEU A 292 -7.51 18.52 9.00
N ASN A 293 -7.29 19.74 9.44
CA ASN A 293 -7.30 20.08 10.87
C ASN A 293 -8.71 19.93 11.48
N GLY A 294 -9.76 20.18 10.71
CA GLY A 294 -11.14 19.88 11.08
C GLY A 294 -11.36 18.39 11.33
N ALA A 295 -10.97 17.52 10.38
CA ALA A 295 -11.04 16.08 10.50
C ALA A 295 -10.22 15.57 11.70
N ARG A 296 -8.97 16.04 11.84
CA ARG A 296 -8.11 15.73 12.98
C ARG A 296 -8.75 16.10 14.31
N LYS A 297 -9.38 17.28 14.41
CA LYS A 297 -10.08 17.74 15.63
C LYS A 297 -11.26 16.82 15.96
N VAL A 298 -12.04 16.41 14.96
CA VAL A 298 -13.14 15.44 15.15
C VAL A 298 -12.61 14.15 15.73
N ALA A 299 -11.62 13.52 15.10
CA ALA A 299 -11.06 12.26 15.55
C ALA A 299 -10.48 12.32 16.97
N ARG A 300 -9.76 13.40 17.30
CA ARG A 300 -9.22 13.59 18.65
C ARG A 300 -10.30 13.81 19.71
N ASN A 301 -11.36 14.53 19.39
CA ASN A 301 -12.50 14.75 20.30
C ASN A 301 -13.27 13.46 20.57
N MET A 302 -13.27 12.52 19.61
CA MET A 302 -13.86 11.20 19.77
C MET A 302 -12.96 10.20 20.53
N GLY A 303 -11.74 10.58 20.90
CA GLY A 303 -10.86 9.79 21.75
C GLY A 303 -9.61 9.22 21.09
N MET A 304 -9.45 9.34 19.75
CA MET A 304 -8.22 8.89 19.07
C MET A 304 -6.98 9.59 19.64
N LYS A 305 -5.97 8.82 20.04
CA LYS A 305 -4.74 9.34 20.67
C LYS A 305 -3.75 9.90 19.67
N TYR A 306 -3.59 9.26 18.52
CA TYR A 306 -2.58 9.58 17.53
C TYR A 306 -3.21 9.90 16.19
N VAL A 307 -3.38 11.20 15.90
CA VAL A 307 -3.98 11.68 14.66
C VAL A 307 -3.08 12.75 14.04
N TYR A 308 -2.67 12.51 12.80
CA TYR A 308 -1.72 13.31 12.06
C TYR A 308 -2.33 13.93 10.81
N THR A 309 -1.70 14.97 10.26
CA THR A 309 -2.00 15.47 8.91
C THR A 309 -0.78 15.34 8.01
N GLY A 310 -1.00 15.03 6.74
CA GLY A 310 0.05 14.87 5.73
C GLY A 310 -0.20 15.66 4.45
N ASN A 311 0.81 15.77 3.61
CA ASN A 311 0.80 16.55 2.37
C ASN A 311 0.50 18.06 2.55
N VAL A 312 0.64 18.57 3.76
CA VAL A 312 0.52 20.00 4.12
C VAL A 312 1.65 20.40 5.07
N SER A 313 2.05 21.67 5.03
CA SER A 313 3.04 22.20 5.96
C SER A 313 2.36 22.58 7.29
N ASP A 314 2.37 21.67 8.25
CA ASP A 314 1.83 21.89 9.60
C ASP A 314 2.58 21.02 10.63
N SER A 315 3.68 21.52 11.16
CA SER A 315 4.50 20.81 12.14
C SER A 315 3.74 20.43 13.42
N LYS A 316 2.74 21.25 13.82
CA LYS A 316 1.92 20.94 15.02
C LYS A 316 1.10 19.68 14.85
N SER A 317 0.51 19.47 13.68
CA SER A 317 -0.30 18.28 13.41
C SER A 317 0.52 17.05 12.99
N GLN A 318 1.82 17.22 12.69
CA GLN A 318 2.76 16.15 12.37
C GLN A 318 3.52 15.65 13.60
N THR A 319 3.54 16.44 14.69
CA THR A 319 4.20 16.09 15.95
C THR A 319 3.41 15.07 16.75
N THR A 320 4.11 14.06 17.29
CA THR A 320 3.55 13.10 18.25
C THR A 320 3.57 13.74 19.64
N TYR A 321 2.41 13.85 20.24
CA TYR A 321 2.24 14.39 21.61
C TYR A 321 1.88 13.28 22.58
N CYS A 322 2.32 13.42 23.81
CA CYS A 322 1.87 12.56 24.91
C CYS A 322 0.34 12.63 25.05
N PRO A 323 -0.37 11.50 25.00
CA PRO A 323 -1.83 11.51 25.16
C PRO A 323 -2.27 12.01 26.55
N GLN A 324 -1.44 11.83 27.56
CA GLN A 324 -1.75 12.19 28.95
C GLN A 324 -1.51 13.67 29.23
N CYS A 325 -0.27 14.17 29.10
CA CYS A 325 0.11 15.52 29.50
C CYS A 325 0.24 16.52 28.34
N LYS A 326 0.08 16.06 27.08
CA LYS A 326 0.14 16.86 25.85
C LYS A 326 1.52 17.44 25.51
N SER A 327 2.58 17.09 26.24
CA SER A 327 3.95 17.49 25.88
C SER A 327 4.38 16.84 24.56
N SER A 328 5.25 17.52 23.80
CA SER A 328 5.83 16.98 22.57
C SER A 328 6.79 15.82 22.88
N MET A 329 6.66 14.73 22.17
CA MET A 329 7.52 13.54 22.30
C MET A 329 8.36 13.29 21.06
N ILE A 330 7.78 13.37 19.85
CA ILE A 330 8.50 13.25 18.57
C ILE A 330 8.06 14.40 17.67
N SER A 331 8.87 15.44 17.59
CA SER A 331 8.58 16.61 16.75
C SER A 331 8.98 16.35 15.31
N ARG A 332 8.15 16.80 14.36
CA ARG A 332 8.39 16.64 12.92
C ARG A 332 8.18 17.93 12.15
N ILE A 333 8.99 18.08 11.09
CA ILE A 333 8.81 19.10 10.04
C ILE A 333 8.83 18.34 8.73
N TRP A 334 7.67 18.24 8.07
CA TRP A 334 7.46 17.36 6.92
C TRP A 334 7.79 15.90 7.28
N HIS A 335 8.77 15.32 6.61
CA HIS A 335 9.22 13.93 6.81
C HIS A 335 10.52 13.85 7.64
N SER A 336 10.94 14.96 8.28
CA SER A 336 12.13 15.00 9.11
C SER A 336 11.74 15.01 10.58
N VAL A 337 12.30 14.08 11.34
CA VAL A 337 12.20 14.06 12.82
C VAL A 337 13.25 14.99 13.39
N ILE A 338 12.84 15.86 14.31
CA ILE A 338 13.77 16.73 15.04
C ILE A 338 14.54 15.87 16.09
N PRO A 339 15.87 16.02 16.20
CA PRO A 339 16.66 15.29 17.17
C PRO A 339 16.16 15.44 18.63
N PHE A 340 16.59 14.52 19.52
CA PHE A 340 16.26 14.50 20.95
C PHE A 340 14.79 14.18 21.28
N TRP A 341 14.15 13.32 20.48
CA TRP A 341 12.85 12.77 20.79
C TRP A 341 12.94 11.68 21.88
N LYS A 342 11.82 11.39 22.55
CA LYS A 342 11.75 10.44 23.65
C LYS A 342 10.55 9.50 23.53
N LEU A 343 10.74 8.25 23.96
CA LEU A 343 9.69 7.21 23.97
C LEU A 343 8.88 7.23 25.27
N THR A 344 9.50 7.64 26.36
CA THR A 344 8.84 7.80 27.66
C THR A 344 8.75 9.27 27.99
N CYS A 345 7.54 9.72 28.22
CA CYS A 345 7.25 11.09 28.62
C CYS A 345 7.67 11.35 30.07
N ASP A 346 7.96 12.59 30.41
CA ASP A 346 8.30 12.98 31.81
C ASP A 346 7.15 12.70 32.80
N CYS A 347 5.90 12.57 32.30
CA CYS A 347 4.76 12.13 33.11
C CYS A 347 4.66 10.61 33.29
N GLY A 348 5.61 9.85 32.77
CA GLY A 348 5.65 8.38 32.82
C GLY A 348 4.95 7.66 31.68
N TYR A 349 4.23 8.36 30.78
CA TYR A 349 3.55 7.72 29.65
C TYR A 349 4.57 7.18 28.64
N LYS A 350 4.40 5.92 28.23
CA LYS A 350 5.24 5.27 27.23
C LYS A 350 4.48 5.19 25.90
N LEU A 351 5.09 5.67 24.81
CA LEU A 351 4.51 5.60 23.46
C LEU A 351 4.37 4.16 22.99
N GLU A 352 3.26 3.87 22.36
CA GLU A 352 3.04 2.66 21.56
C GLU A 352 3.72 2.80 20.21
N GLY A 353 4.33 1.71 19.71
CA GLY A 353 5.02 1.67 18.42
C GLY A 353 6.16 0.66 18.39
N VAL A 354 6.84 0.59 17.27
CA VAL A 354 8.05 -0.20 17.03
C VAL A 354 9.21 0.75 16.86
N PHE A 355 10.13 0.79 17.81
CA PHE A 355 11.19 1.82 17.89
C PHE A 355 12.61 1.26 17.79
N LYS A 356 12.73 -0.05 17.66
CA LYS A 356 14.01 -0.78 17.52
C LYS A 356 13.91 -1.88 16.47
#